data_746bff99632ff6de87e5f7cd972d7364
#
_entry.id   746bff99632ff6de87e5f7cd972d7364
#
_cell.length_a   1.000
_cell.length_b   1.000
_cell.length_c   1.000
_cell.angle_alpha   90.00
_cell.angle_beta   90.00
_cell.angle_gamma   90.00
#
_symmetry.space_group_name_H-M   'P 1'
#
loop_
_entity.id
_entity.type
_entity.pdbx_description
1 polymer ?
#
loop_
_entity_poly.entity_id
_entity_poly.type
_entity_poly.pdbx_seq_one_letter_code
_entity_poly.pdbx_strand_id
1 'polypeptide(L)'
;MIMQRINFKKFNSVGYFCLGASAVYCLIFIIYSFYWLISPYPNEYREFANIDITRMFLEGKNPYDTVNIPPFFYVYGFVMPLLTSWLYSLISFIHIDLLLFQRLIALSGTILCGWISAKEVKNQTNSIVYAFLAFSITLIVGWSMGLCVALPNTLGVFVMLLTLYKAKRIKTITDICGVSFLTILSFFIKQYFVIVCVPVFIWLLFRSKKQALYYVLFSIFCFICAASFINYLYPAFFSIAIVHHLAIASHSLSHLIKQLAVTGLFYFPLLLLFLLVVYNRYKNISGKIIISFNLGKDRNSPLIKLSEMPDIYAISVCVYFIVILRLGMHEGAYMTYIYQLFIPVLAIYTLSSIDILKKDKLKNVVLIGTVLFSLYHIGLFINIPREMNDREKSEWESLYKILDADKTKGVQIYSPLLAKYAWDNQLPVWNNGQTEYISTLQNSSVISHIFPEANKIALKNRDWQLQLHQQISTFQIPVIITDNLSFLTSSFLKQAGYCITDSVSLKAGTTPNYTVYRWIPCQVRN
;
A
#
# COMPACT_ATOMS: atom_id res chain seq x y z
N MET A 1 16.79 -26.03 11.12
CA MET A 1 17.45 -24.72 10.84
C MET A 1 18.57 -24.55 11.86
N ILE A 2 19.82 -24.81 11.44
CA ILE A 2 21.00 -24.86 12.33
C ILE A 2 21.28 -23.41 12.75
N MET A 3 21.12 -23.09 14.05
CA MET A 3 21.67 -21.87 14.65
C MET A 3 23.21 -21.95 14.52
N GLN A 4 23.77 -21.38 13.44
CA GLN A 4 25.19 -21.08 13.42
C GLN A 4 25.47 -20.15 14.59
N ARG A 5 26.29 -20.56 15.54
CA ARG A 5 26.75 -19.75 16.67
C ARG A 5 27.25 -18.41 16.12
N ILE A 6 26.60 -17.32 16.48
CA ILE A 6 27.03 -15.98 16.10
C ILE A 6 28.40 -15.76 16.72
N ASN A 7 29.42 -15.66 15.89
CA ASN A 7 30.76 -15.40 16.36
C ASN A 7 30.95 -13.89 16.55
N PHE A 8 30.58 -13.40 17.72
CA PHE A 8 30.65 -11.98 18.08
C PHE A 8 32.08 -11.40 18.01
N LYS A 9 33.15 -12.22 18.13
CA LYS A 9 34.54 -11.73 18.11
C LYS A 9 35.00 -11.12 16.78
N LYS A 10 34.16 -11.17 15.71
CA LYS A 10 34.51 -10.66 14.37
C LYS A 10 33.97 -9.25 14.06
N PHE A 11 33.21 -8.63 14.93
CA PHE A 11 32.63 -7.30 14.64
C PHE A 11 33.55 -6.17 15.11
N ASN A 12 33.65 -5.13 14.28
CA ASN A 12 34.26 -3.86 14.70
C ASN A 12 33.23 -3.03 15.52
N SER A 13 33.67 -1.94 16.13
CA SER A 13 32.83 -1.05 16.93
C SER A 13 31.58 -0.55 16.20
N VAL A 14 31.68 -0.27 14.90
CA VAL A 14 30.55 0.15 14.05
C VAL A 14 29.54 -0.99 13.89
N GLY A 15 29.98 -2.23 13.75
CA GLY A 15 29.10 -3.39 13.68
C GLY A 15 28.28 -3.59 14.95
N TYR A 16 28.88 -3.41 16.14
CA TYR A 16 28.15 -3.45 17.41
C TYR A 16 27.17 -2.30 17.56
N PHE A 17 27.56 -1.08 17.15
CA PHE A 17 26.67 0.07 17.11
C PHE A 17 25.44 -0.19 16.22
N CYS A 18 25.62 -0.71 15.02
CA CYS A 18 24.51 -1.06 14.11
C CYS A 18 23.59 -2.12 14.70
N LEU A 19 24.13 -3.15 15.37
CA LEU A 19 23.34 -4.19 16.05
C LEU A 19 22.51 -3.60 17.18
N GLY A 20 23.12 -2.78 18.04
CA GLY A 20 22.44 -2.10 19.13
C GLY A 20 21.33 -1.18 18.65
N ALA A 21 21.61 -0.35 17.64
CA ALA A 21 20.61 0.51 17.00
C ALA A 21 19.45 -0.30 16.41
N SER A 22 19.75 -1.37 15.69
CA SER A 22 18.72 -2.25 15.10
C SER A 22 17.84 -2.91 16.16
N ALA A 23 18.41 -3.32 17.28
CA ALA A 23 17.64 -3.87 18.41
C ALA A 23 16.70 -2.82 19.03
N VAL A 24 17.19 -1.60 19.24
CA VAL A 24 16.36 -0.48 19.70
C VAL A 24 15.24 -0.19 18.72
N TYR A 25 15.51 -0.22 17.43
CA TYR A 25 14.50 -0.01 16.38
C TYR A 25 13.41 -1.09 16.41
N CYS A 26 13.79 -2.34 16.56
CA CYS A 26 12.82 -3.43 16.68
C CYS A 26 11.96 -3.28 17.94
N LEU A 27 12.56 -2.87 19.06
CA LEU A 27 11.83 -2.63 20.32
C LEU A 27 10.81 -1.49 20.16
N ILE A 28 11.24 -0.37 19.57
CA ILE A 28 10.36 0.77 19.27
C ILE A 28 9.21 0.31 18.37
N PHE A 29 9.52 -0.42 17.31
CA PHE A 29 8.51 -0.97 16.40
C PHE A 29 7.48 -1.82 17.14
N ILE A 30 7.90 -2.73 18.03
CA ILE A 30 7.00 -3.59 18.80
C ILE A 30 6.08 -2.76 19.69
N ILE A 31 6.64 -1.82 20.46
CA ILE A 31 5.88 -0.98 21.40
C ILE A 31 4.81 -0.18 20.63
N TYR A 32 5.22 0.50 19.56
CA TYR A 32 4.29 1.36 18.82
C TYR A 32 3.28 0.56 18.00
N SER A 33 3.67 -0.59 17.43
CA SER A 33 2.73 -1.46 16.74
C SER A 33 1.62 -1.93 17.68
N PHE A 34 1.93 -2.18 18.94
CA PHE A 34 0.93 -2.58 19.93
C PHE A 34 -0.13 -1.48 20.14
N TYR A 35 0.29 -0.22 20.31
CA TYR A 35 -0.66 0.91 20.43
C TYR A 35 -1.59 1.03 19.22
N TRP A 36 -1.05 0.84 18.01
CA TRP A 36 -1.85 0.94 16.80
C TRP A 36 -2.81 -0.23 16.61
N LEU A 37 -2.40 -1.41 17.01
CA LEU A 37 -3.24 -2.61 16.91
C LEU A 37 -4.49 -2.49 17.77
N ILE A 38 -4.34 -2.07 19.03
CA ILE A 38 -5.44 -2.04 19.99
C ILE A 38 -6.35 -0.81 19.88
N SER A 39 -5.98 0.18 19.09
CA SER A 39 -6.83 1.37 18.89
C SER A 39 -8.20 0.96 18.34
N PRO A 40 -9.31 1.30 19.01
CA PRO A 40 -10.66 1.01 18.50
C PRO A 40 -11.07 1.95 17.36
N TYR A 41 -10.29 3.01 17.13
CA TYR A 41 -10.54 4.03 16.12
C TYR A 41 -9.73 3.79 14.85
N PRO A 42 -10.14 4.34 13.70
CA PRO A 42 -9.39 4.18 12.47
C PRO A 42 -8.03 4.88 12.56
N ASN A 43 -6.98 4.17 12.17
CA ASN A 43 -5.65 4.77 12.01
C ASN A 43 -5.54 5.51 10.65
N GLU A 44 -6.42 5.16 9.73
CA GLU A 44 -6.52 5.75 8.40
C GLU A 44 -7.93 5.52 7.85
N TYR A 45 -8.54 6.51 7.20
CA TYR A 45 -9.94 6.47 6.77
C TYR A 45 -10.28 5.31 5.81
N ARG A 46 -9.32 4.86 5.01
CA ARG A 46 -9.50 3.73 4.07
C ARG A 46 -9.48 2.36 4.73
N GLU A 47 -9.11 2.26 6.02
CA GLU A 47 -9.18 0.97 6.73
C GLU A 47 -10.59 0.40 6.65
N PHE A 48 -11.59 1.25 6.84
CA PHE A 48 -12.97 0.81 6.85
C PHE A 48 -13.49 0.37 5.49
N ALA A 49 -13.03 0.98 4.39
CA ALA A 49 -13.34 0.48 3.06
C ALA A 49 -12.89 -0.98 2.87
N ASN A 50 -11.69 -1.30 3.38
CA ASN A 50 -11.15 -2.65 3.28
C ASN A 50 -11.88 -3.65 4.20
N ILE A 51 -12.26 -3.20 5.40
CA ILE A 51 -13.02 -4.01 6.36
C ILE A 51 -14.43 -4.27 5.83
N ASP A 52 -15.07 -3.27 5.24
CA ASP A 52 -16.42 -3.36 4.67
C ASP A 52 -16.48 -4.45 3.59
N ILE A 53 -15.53 -4.44 2.67
CA ILE A 53 -15.42 -5.47 1.63
C ILE A 53 -15.11 -6.85 2.23
N THR A 54 -14.28 -6.92 3.26
CA THR A 54 -14.00 -8.18 3.97
C THR A 54 -15.28 -8.73 4.60
N ARG A 55 -16.10 -7.87 5.21
CA ARG A 55 -17.39 -8.24 5.77
C ARG A 55 -18.36 -8.75 4.72
N MET A 56 -18.42 -8.07 3.55
CA MET A 56 -19.25 -8.56 2.44
C MET A 56 -18.89 -10.00 2.05
N PHE A 57 -17.60 -10.30 1.93
CA PHE A 57 -17.15 -11.68 1.67
C PHE A 57 -17.53 -12.65 2.79
N LEU A 58 -17.45 -12.24 4.07
CA LEU A 58 -17.89 -13.05 5.22
C LEU A 58 -19.39 -13.34 5.18
N GLU A 59 -20.19 -12.39 4.71
CA GLU A 59 -21.65 -12.50 4.55
C GLU A 59 -22.03 -13.23 3.23
N GLY A 60 -21.06 -13.71 2.45
CA GLY A 60 -21.30 -14.36 1.16
C GLY A 60 -21.79 -13.42 0.07
N LYS A 61 -21.66 -12.10 0.26
CA LYS A 61 -22.03 -11.08 -0.71
C LYS A 61 -20.87 -10.81 -1.69
N ASN A 62 -21.23 -10.51 -2.94
CA ASN A 62 -20.26 -10.13 -3.95
C ASN A 62 -20.05 -8.59 -3.94
N PRO A 63 -18.87 -8.07 -3.55
CA PRO A 63 -18.61 -6.63 -3.52
C PRO A 63 -18.47 -6.01 -4.91
N TYR A 64 -18.37 -6.82 -5.95
CA TYR A 64 -18.28 -6.38 -7.35
C TYR A 64 -19.55 -6.72 -8.14
N ASP A 65 -20.65 -6.93 -7.45
CA ASP A 65 -21.96 -7.05 -8.09
C ASP A 65 -22.56 -5.65 -8.28
N THR A 66 -23.06 -5.38 -9.47
CA THR A 66 -23.73 -4.13 -9.79
C THR A 66 -25.01 -3.90 -8.96
N VAL A 67 -25.58 -4.94 -8.36
CA VAL A 67 -26.72 -4.82 -7.43
C VAL A 67 -26.32 -4.13 -6.13
N ASN A 68 -25.11 -4.36 -5.65
CA ASN A 68 -24.61 -3.81 -4.39
C ASN A 68 -23.98 -2.40 -4.52
N ILE A 69 -23.80 -1.93 -5.76
CA ILE A 69 -23.20 -0.61 -6.05
C ILE A 69 -24.31 0.41 -6.34
N PRO A 70 -24.27 1.64 -5.84
CA PRO A 70 -23.66 2.02 -4.57
C PRO A 70 -24.50 1.46 -3.41
N PRO A 71 -24.03 1.36 -2.18
CA PRO A 71 -22.99 2.17 -1.56
C PRO A 71 -21.59 1.52 -1.52
N PHE A 72 -21.46 0.28 -1.95
CA PHE A 72 -20.22 -0.46 -1.85
C PHE A 72 -19.40 -0.32 -3.13
N PHE A 73 -18.26 0.37 -3.04
CA PHE A 73 -17.35 0.56 -4.16
C PHE A 73 -15.92 0.34 -3.66
N TYR A 74 -15.18 -0.58 -4.29
CA TYR A 74 -13.82 -0.91 -3.89
C TYR A 74 -12.88 -0.95 -5.08
N VAL A 75 -12.01 0.05 -5.19
CA VAL A 75 -11.13 0.28 -6.34
C VAL A 75 -9.83 -0.53 -6.31
N TYR A 76 -9.54 -1.20 -5.20
CA TYR A 76 -8.32 -2.00 -5.08
C TYR A 76 -8.57 -3.47 -5.44
N GLY A 77 -7.50 -4.27 -5.42
CA GLY A 77 -7.59 -5.71 -5.61
C GLY A 77 -8.30 -6.42 -4.46
N PHE A 78 -9.01 -7.47 -4.79
CA PHE A 78 -9.85 -8.23 -3.85
C PHE A 78 -9.07 -9.23 -2.98
N VAL A 79 -7.81 -9.54 -3.31
CA VAL A 79 -7.05 -10.63 -2.67
C VAL A 79 -6.90 -10.44 -1.16
N MET A 80 -6.61 -9.20 -0.71
CA MET A 80 -6.45 -8.96 0.72
C MET A 80 -7.77 -9.11 1.49
N PRO A 81 -8.89 -8.47 1.10
CA PRO A 81 -10.17 -8.67 1.78
C PRO A 81 -10.64 -10.13 1.75
N LEU A 82 -10.51 -10.81 0.61
CA LEU A 82 -10.90 -12.22 0.47
C LEU A 82 -10.03 -13.13 1.34
N LEU A 83 -8.71 -12.97 1.33
CA LEU A 83 -7.79 -13.72 2.20
C LEU A 83 -8.12 -13.48 3.67
N THR A 84 -8.38 -12.23 4.05
CA THR A 84 -8.74 -11.87 5.41
C THR A 84 -10.07 -12.51 5.82
N SER A 85 -11.09 -12.47 4.97
CA SER A 85 -12.39 -13.09 5.26
C SER A 85 -12.26 -14.60 5.46
N TRP A 86 -11.51 -15.27 4.60
CA TRP A 86 -11.26 -16.70 4.72
C TRP A 86 -10.48 -17.05 5.99
N LEU A 87 -9.40 -16.36 6.30
CA LEU A 87 -8.63 -16.59 7.53
C LEU A 87 -9.46 -16.26 8.78
N TYR A 88 -10.24 -15.18 8.75
CA TYR A 88 -11.11 -14.79 9.86
C TYR A 88 -12.19 -15.84 10.14
N SER A 89 -12.82 -16.40 9.10
CA SER A 89 -13.82 -17.46 9.28
C SER A 89 -13.27 -18.71 9.94
N LEU A 90 -11.97 -19.04 9.71
CA LEU A 90 -11.30 -20.17 10.37
C LEU A 90 -11.09 -19.97 11.88
N ILE A 91 -11.01 -18.70 12.33
CA ILE A 91 -10.75 -18.36 13.74
C ILE A 91 -11.91 -17.63 14.40
N SER A 92 -13.07 -17.58 13.76
CA SER A 92 -14.27 -16.87 14.25
C SER A 92 -14.70 -17.28 15.65
N PHE A 93 -14.38 -18.51 16.07
CA PHE A 93 -14.62 -19.02 17.42
C PHE A 93 -13.86 -18.28 18.53
N ILE A 94 -12.82 -17.51 18.19
CA ILE A 94 -12.01 -16.73 19.17
C ILE A 94 -12.65 -15.36 19.45
N HIS A 95 -13.69 -14.95 18.71
CA HIS A 95 -14.38 -13.65 18.84
C HIS A 95 -13.45 -12.42 18.81
N ILE A 96 -12.40 -12.47 17.99
CA ILE A 96 -11.49 -11.34 17.80
C ILE A 96 -12.16 -10.23 16.97
N ASP A 97 -11.91 -8.98 17.29
CA ASP A 97 -12.40 -7.85 16.48
C ASP A 97 -11.83 -7.89 15.05
N LEU A 98 -12.67 -7.67 14.03
CA LEU A 98 -12.26 -7.77 12.62
C LEU A 98 -11.21 -6.71 12.23
N LEU A 99 -11.30 -5.50 12.80
CA LEU A 99 -10.31 -4.44 12.58
C LEU A 99 -8.95 -4.84 13.14
N LEU A 100 -8.93 -5.33 14.39
CA LEU A 100 -7.73 -5.85 15.02
C LEU A 100 -7.13 -6.99 14.20
N PHE A 101 -7.94 -7.92 13.72
CA PHE A 101 -7.48 -9.05 12.92
C PHE A 101 -6.85 -8.59 11.58
N GLN A 102 -7.45 -7.64 10.88
CA GLN A 102 -6.88 -7.09 9.65
C GLN A 102 -5.56 -6.37 9.89
N ARG A 103 -5.45 -5.62 10.99
CA ARG A 103 -4.19 -4.97 11.39
C ARG A 103 -3.10 -5.99 11.72
N LEU A 104 -3.46 -7.12 12.35
CA LEU A 104 -2.53 -8.23 12.58
C LEU A 104 -2.01 -8.84 11.28
N ILE A 105 -2.86 -8.98 10.26
CA ILE A 105 -2.43 -9.43 8.94
C ILE A 105 -1.46 -8.41 8.31
N ALA A 106 -1.77 -7.11 8.39
CA ALA A 106 -0.90 -6.05 7.89
C ALA A 106 0.45 -6.02 8.62
N LEU A 107 0.45 -6.14 9.95
CA LEU A 107 1.66 -6.24 10.76
C LEU A 107 2.49 -7.47 10.38
N SER A 108 1.86 -8.62 10.22
CA SER A 108 2.53 -9.85 9.78
C SER A 108 3.18 -9.67 8.41
N GLY A 109 2.49 -9.04 7.48
CA GLY A 109 3.04 -8.68 6.17
C GLY A 109 4.26 -7.76 6.27
N THR A 110 4.25 -6.77 7.17
CA THR A 110 5.39 -5.87 7.42
C THR A 110 6.60 -6.67 7.94
N ILE A 111 6.38 -7.57 8.89
CA ILE A 111 7.43 -8.45 9.43
C ILE A 111 8.01 -9.35 8.33
N LEU A 112 7.16 -9.88 7.46
CA LEU A 112 7.59 -10.70 6.32
C LEU A 112 8.40 -9.89 5.29
N CYS A 113 8.06 -8.61 5.05
CA CYS A 113 8.88 -7.70 4.24
C CYS A 113 10.28 -7.53 4.84
N GLY A 114 10.36 -7.27 6.14
CA GLY A 114 11.63 -7.19 6.87
C GLY A 114 12.43 -8.48 6.77
N TRP A 115 11.78 -9.62 6.95
CA TRP A 115 12.43 -10.93 6.84
C TRP A 115 13.01 -11.20 5.45
N ILE A 116 12.30 -10.90 4.36
CA ILE A 116 12.83 -11.05 2.99
C ILE A 116 14.02 -10.11 2.78
N SER A 117 13.92 -8.86 3.23
CA SER A 117 15.01 -7.89 3.13
C SER A 117 16.26 -8.38 3.85
N ALA A 118 16.11 -8.85 5.07
CA ALA A 118 17.21 -9.43 5.85
C ALA A 118 17.81 -10.67 5.17
N LYS A 119 16.96 -11.58 4.69
CA LYS A 119 17.37 -12.80 4.02
C LYS A 119 18.16 -12.52 2.74
N GLU A 120 17.73 -11.54 1.96
CA GLU A 120 18.44 -11.15 0.74
C GLU A 120 19.80 -10.54 1.07
N VAL A 121 19.85 -9.58 2.00
CA VAL A 121 21.12 -8.96 2.41
C VAL A 121 22.08 -9.98 3.01
N LYS A 122 21.60 -10.90 3.87
CA LYS A 122 22.42 -11.97 4.42
C LYS A 122 23.00 -12.88 3.33
N ASN A 123 22.19 -13.25 2.33
CA ASN A 123 22.63 -14.11 1.25
C ASN A 123 23.71 -13.45 0.36
N GLN A 124 23.71 -12.12 0.26
CA GLN A 124 24.67 -11.36 -0.55
C GLN A 124 25.97 -11.04 0.21
N THR A 125 25.86 -10.70 1.49
CA THR A 125 26.99 -10.20 2.29
C THR A 125 27.50 -11.19 3.31
N ASN A 126 26.76 -12.27 3.55
CA ASN A 126 27.01 -13.25 4.61
C ASN A 126 27.10 -12.62 6.04
N SER A 127 26.66 -11.34 6.19
CA SER A 127 26.71 -10.59 7.43
C SER A 127 25.36 -10.57 8.13
N ILE A 128 25.34 -10.97 9.41
CA ILE A 128 24.14 -10.88 10.25
C ILE A 128 23.83 -9.43 10.63
N VAL A 129 24.87 -8.58 10.77
CA VAL A 129 24.72 -7.16 11.11
C VAL A 129 23.94 -6.43 10.02
N TYR A 130 24.37 -6.59 8.77
CA TYR A 130 23.73 -5.93 7.64
C TYR A 130 22.32 -6.48 7.41
N ALA A 131 22.13 -7.79 7.61
CA ALA A 131 20.82 -8.41 7.52
C ALA A 131 19.86 -7.88 8.59
N PHE A 132 20.31 -7.76 9.84
CA PHE A 132 19.48 -7.26 10.92
C PHE A 132 19.18 -5.76 10.76
N LEU A 133 20.13 -4.98 10.25
CA LEU A 133 19.91 -3.58 9.90
C LEU A 133 18.86 -3.45 8.76
N ALA A 134 18.93 -4.28 7.72
CA ALA A 134 17.94 -4.31 6.66
C ALA A 134 16.54 -4.66 7.18
N PHE A 135 16.46 -5.63 8.09
CA PHE A 135 15.22 -6.01 8.76
C PHE A 135 14.60 -4.81 9.50
N SER A 136 15.35 -4.21 10.42
CA SER A 136 14.87 -3.13 11.27
C SER A 136 14.47 -1.87 10.48
N ILE A 137 15.25 -1.51 9.45
CA ILE A 137 14.92 -0.39 8.56
C ILE A 137 13.60 -0.65 7.82
N THR A 138 13.45 -1.85 7.26
CA THR A 138 12.22 -2.20 6.53
C THR A 138 11.01 -2.15 7.45
N LEU A 139 11.13 -2.58 8.71
CA LEU A 139 10.06 -2.48 9.69
C LEU A 139 9.69 -1.02 9.96
N ILE A 140 10.67 -0.19 10.30
CA ILE A 140 10.44 1.21 10.70
C ILE A 140 9.92 2.03 9.54
N VAL A 141 10.57 1.95 8.38
CA VAL A 141 10.12 2.66 7.18
C VAL A 141 8.75 2.15 6.75
N GLY A 142 8.55 0.84 6.74
CA GLY A 142 7.27 0.23 6.43
C GLY A 142 6.15 0.74 7.34
N TRP A 143 6.41 0.83 8.63
CA TRP A 143 5.41 1.24 9.61
C TRP A 143 5.13 2.75 9.55
N SER A 144 6.16 3.60 9.56
CA SER A 144 5.99 5.06 9.45
C SER A 144 5.20 5.49 8.21
N MET A 145 5.10 4.60 7.23
CA MET A 145 4.45 4.82 5.94
C MET A 145 3.07 4.17 5.80
N GLY A 146 2.45 3.82 6.91
CA GLY A 146 1.12 3.22 6.91
C GLY A 146 1.07 1.78 6.41
N LEU A 147 2.17 1.03 6.47
CA LEU A 147 2.14 -0.40 6.12
C LEU A 147 1.47 -1.26 7.20
N CYS A 148 1.32 -0.76 8.42
CA CYS A 148 0.61 -1.46 9.50
C CYS A 148 -0.88 -1.12 9.58
N VAL A 149 -1.38 -0.28 8.71
CA VAL A 149 -2.82 0.00 8.56
C VAL A 149 -3.50 -1.17 7.87
N ALA A 150 -4.75 -1.43 8.15
CA ALA A 150 -5.52 -2.52 7.56
C ALA A 150 -5.81 -2.32 6.05
N LEU A 151 -4.75 -2.15 5.26
CA LEU A 151 -4.78 -1.90 3.82
C LEU A 151 -4.00 -2.98 3.04
N PRO A 152 -4.29 -3.19 1.75
CA PRO A 152 -3.62 -4.20 0.92
C PRO A 152 -2.14 -3.88 0.63
N ASN A 153 -1.66 -2.70 1.03
CA ASN A 153 -0.32 -2.21 0.70
C ASN A 153 0.80 -3.14 1.20
N THR A 154 0.71 -3.60 2.43
CA THR A 154 1.75 -4.45 3.05
C THR A 154 1.87 -5.79 2.37
N LEU A 155 0.74 -6.44 2.08
CA LEU A 155 0.73 -7.69 1.35
C LEU A 155 1.29 -7.50 -0.07
N GLY A 156 0.97 -6.38 -0.73
CA GLY A 156 1.50 -6.03 -2.04
C GLY A 156 3.03 -5.85 -2.04
N VAL A 157 3.57 -5.12 -1.06
CA VAL A 157 5.04 -4.96 -0.89
C VAL A 157 5.69 -6.31 -0.62
N PHE A 158 5.09 -7.14 0.23
CA PHE A 158 5.61 -8.48 0.52
C PHE A 158 5.68 -9.34 -0.74
N VAL A 159 4.61 -9.42 -1.51
CA VAL A 159 4.58 -10.23 -2.74
C VAL A 159 5.54 -9.66 -3.78
N MET A 160 5.66 -8.35 -3.92
CA MET A 160 6.65 -7.69 -4.79
C MET A 160 8.09 -8.08 -4.41
N LEU A 161 8.46 -7.96 -3.13
CA LEU A 161 9.79 -8.33 -2.65
C LEU A 161 10.06 -9.83 -2.80
N LEU A 162 9.05 -10.67 -2.54
CA LEU A 162 9.14 -12.12 -2.73
C LEU A 162 9.35 -12.45 -4.21
N THR A 163 8.68 -11.75 -5.12
CA THR A 163 8.84 -11.91 -6.58
C THR A 163 10.28 -11.61 -7.00
N LEU A 164 10.84 -10.47 -6.58
CA LEU A 164 12.23 -10.11 -6.86
C LEU A 164 13.21 -11.11 -6.25
N TYR A 165 12.97 -11.53 -5.01
CA TYR A 165 13.79 -12.52 -4.32
C TYR A 165 13.82 -13.86 -5.04
N LYS A 166 12.66 -14.35 -5.52
CA LYS A 166 12.53 -15.59 -6.27
C LYS A 166 13.09 -15.45 -7.68
N ALA A 167 12.82 -14.35 -8.37
CA ALA A 167 13.32 -14.09 -9.73
C ALA A 167 14.84 -14.18 -9.80
N LYS A 168 15.56 -13.61 -8.84
CA LYS A 168 17.02 -13.69 -8.75
C LYS A 168 17.56 -15.13 -8.66
N ARG A 169 16.73 -16.09 -8.23
CA ARG A 169 17.07 -17.49 -7.96
C ARG A 169 16.49 -18.50 -8.92
N ILE A 170 15.92 -18.04 -10.03
CA ILE A 170 15.35 -18.91 -11.07
C ILE A 170 16.42 -19.87 -11.59
N LYS A 171 16.13 -21.16 -11.54
CA LYS A 171 16.96 -22.24 -12.10
C LYS A 171 16.17 -23.08 -13.09
N THR A 172 14.89 -23.30 -12.82
CA THR A 172 14.01 -24.21 -13.53
C THR A 172 12.85 -23.45 -14.18
N ILE A 173 12.13 -24.12 -15.08
CA ILE A 173 10.90 -23.57 -15.68
C ILE A 173 9.79 -23.41 -14.63
N THR A 174 9.75 -24.29 -13.62
CA THR A 174 8.82 -24.22 -12.51
C THR A 174 9.05 -22.95 -11.67
N ASP A 175 10.31 -22.53 -11.50
CA ASP A 175 10.61 -21.26 -10.83
C ASP A 175 10.06 -20.07 -11.63
N ILE A 176 10.15 -20.12 -12.96
CA ILE A 176 9.59 -19.09 -13.86
C ILE A 176 8.05 -19.03 -13.69
N CYS A 177 7.37 -20.17 -13.70
CA CYS A 177 5.93 -20.24 -13.46
C CYS A 177 5.56 -19.63 -12.11
N GLY A 178 6.30 -19.96 -11.04
CA GLY A 178 6.07 -19.41 -9.72
C GLY A 178 6.27 -17.89 -9.64
N VAL A 179 7.30 -17.36 -10.31
CA VAL A 179 7.53 -15.91 -10.39
C VAL A 179 6.44 -15.21 -11.21
N SER A 180 6.01 -15.80 -12.33
CA SER A 180 4.89 -15.29 -13.13
C SER A 180 3.60 -15.24 -12.33
N PHE A 181 3.29 -16.30 -11.58
CA PHE A 181 2.12 -16.34 -10.69
C PHE A 181 2.17 -15.23 -9.64
N LEU A 182 3.30 -15.05 -8.94
CA LEU A 182 3.48 -13.99 -7.94
C LEU A 182 3.33 -12.59 -8.56
N THR A 183 3.82 -12.40 -9.78
CA THR A 183 3.66 -11.14 -10.52
C THR A 183 2.18 -10.83 -10.77
N ILE A 184 1.40 -11.81 -11.21
CA ILE A 184 -0.03 -11.63 -11.46
C ILE A 184 -0.81 -11.49 -10.15
N LEU A 185 -0.46 -12.26 -9.12
CA LEU A 185 -1.03 -12.12 -7.79
C LEU A 185 -0.87 -10.69 -7.24
N SER A 186 0.28 -10.06 -7.49
CA SER A 186 0.53 -8.67 -7.04
C SER A 186 -0.47 -7.67 -7.65
N PHE A 187 -0.91 -7.86 -8.89
CA PHE A 187 -1.96 -7.07 -9.53
C PHE A 187 -3.30 -7.19 -8.79
N PHE A 188 -3.70 -8.40 -8.42
CA PHE A 188 -4.97 -8.63 -7.74
C PHE A 188 -4.95 -8.27 -6.25
N ILE A 189 -3.78 -8.01 -5.68
CA ILE A 189 -3.65 -7.38 -4.36
C ILE A 189 -3.87 -5.88 -4.48
N LYS A 190 -3.12 -5.22 -5.36
CA LYS A 190 -3.28 -3.81 -5.71
C LYS A 190 -2.58 -3.53 -7.04
N GLN A 191 -3.31 -2.98 -7.99
CA GLN A 191 -2.97 -2.96 -9.41
C GLN A 191 -1.55 -2.49 -9.74
N TYR A 192 -1.06 -1.45 -9.07
CA TYR A 192 0.27 -0.90 -9.38
C TYR A 192 1.44 -1.80 -8.98
N PHE A 193 1.25 -2.79 -8.12
CA PHE A 193 2.33 -3.72 -7.76
C PHE A 193 2.73 -4.66 -8.92
N VAL A 194 1.89 -4.79 -9.95
CA VAL A 194 2.25 -5.53 -11.16
C VAL A 194 3.49 -4.97 -11.84
N ILE A 195 3.87 -3.73 -11.56
CA ILE A 195 5.08 -3.09 -12.10
C ILE A 195 6.35 -3.90 -11.83
N VAL A 196 6.32 -4.81 -10.86
CA VAL A 196 7.40 -5.77 -10.59
C VAL A 196 7.74 -6.63 -11.81
N CYS A 197 6.81 -6.77 -12.76
CA CYS A 197 7.04 -7.51 -14.01
C CYS A 197 8.19 -6.90 -14.82
N VAL A 198 8.33 -5.57 -14.81
CA VAL A 198 9.32 -4.86 -15.63
C VAL A 198 10.76 -5.15 -15.20
N PRO A 199 11.17 -4.94 -13.93
CA PRO A 199 12.52 -5.28 -13.49
C PRO A 199 12.81 -6.79 -13.59
N VAL A 200 11.83 -7.66 -13.36
CA VAL A 200 12.00 -9.11 -13.54
C VAL A 200 12.27 -9.44 -15.00
N PHE A 201 11.48 -8.89 -15.94
CA PHE A 201 11.68 -9.10 -17.36
C PHE A 201 13.04 -8.59 -17.84
N ILE A 202 13.40 -7.35 -17.49
CA ILE A 202 14.69 -6.75 -17.88
C ILE A 202 15.84 -7.61 -17.34
N TRP A 203 15.80 -8.02 -16.08
CA TRP A 203 16.82 -8.85 -15.49
C TRP A 203 16.95 -10.21 -16.15
N LEU A 204 15.82 -10.88 -16.47
CA LEU A 204 15.81 -12.15 -17.20
C LEU A 204 16.33 -11.99 -18.62
N LEU A 205 16.02 -10.88 -19.29
CA LEU A 205 16.48 -10.59 -20.64
C LEU A 205 18.02 -10.52 -20.70
N PHE A 206 18.66 -9.90 -19.70
CA PHE A 206 20.12 -9.89 -19.58
C PHE A 206 20.69 -11.27 -19.30
N ARG A 207 19.97 -12.11 -18.55
CA ARG A 207 20.43 -13.43 -18.18
C ARG A 207 20.22 -14.50 -19.27
N SER A 208 19.02 -14.53 -19.86
CA SER A 208 18.64 -15.50 -20.88
C SER A 208 17.39 -15.06 -21.60
N LYS A 209 17.48 -14.76 -22.90
CA LYS A 209 16.32 -14.43 -23.74
C LYS A 209 15.21 -15.48 -23.67
N LYS A 210 15.59 -16.77 -23.58
CA LYS A 210 14.66 -17.90 -23.47
C LYS A 210 13.87 -17.85 -22.16
N GLN A 211 14.53 -17.56 -21.02
CA GLN A 211 13.86 -17.40 -19.74
C GLN A 211 12.95 -16.18 -19.72
N ALA A 212 13.39 -15.05 -20.30
CA ALA A 212 12.56 -13.87 -20.45
C ALA A 212 11.29 -14.14 -21.29
N LEU A 213 11.43 -14.85 -22.40
CA LEU A 213 10.28 -15.25 -23.24
C LEU A 213 9.31 -16.14 -22.46
N TYR A 214 9.81 -17.17 -21.77
CA TYR A 214 8.95 -18.03 -20.96
C TYR A 214 8.23 -17.25 -19.86
N TYR A 215 8.93 -16.33 -19.19
CA TYR A 215 8.32 -15.48 -18.17
C TYR A 215 7.16 -14.66 -18.75
N VAL A 216 7.33 -14.04 -19.91
CA VAL A 216 6.27 -13.28 -20.57
C VAL A 216 5.09 -14.19 -20.93
N LEU A 217 5.35 -15.34 -21.57
CA LEU A 217 4.29 -16.28 -21.98
C LEU A 217 3.51 -16.82 -20.78
N PHE A 218 4.19 -17.23 -19.71
CA PHE A 218 3.53 -17.69 -18.47
C PHE A 218 2.79 -16.58 -17.76
N SER A 219 3.34 -15.36 -17.72
CA SER A 219 2.65 -14.22 -17.11
C SER A 219 1.36 -13.87 -17.86
N ILE A 220 1.39 -13.86 -19.20
CA ILE A 220 0.20 -13.64 -20.04
C ILE A 220 -0.81 -14.79 -19.81
N PHE A 221 -0.37 -16.02 -19.82
CA PHE A 221 -1.23 -17.18 -19.56
C PHE A 221 -1.89 -17.10 -18.17
N CYS A 222 -1.11 -16.87 -17.12
CA CYS A 222 -1.62 -16.71 -15.76
C CYS A 222 -2.61 -15.54 -15.66
N PHE A 223 -2.32 -14.41 -16.36
CA PHE A 223 -3.23 -13.27 -16.36
C PHE A 223 -4.54 -13.60 -17.06
N ILE A 224 -4.50 -14.24 -18.24
CA ILE A 224 -5.72 -14.62 -18.97
C ILE A 224 -6.57 -15.58 -18.12
N CYS A 225 -5.96 -16.62 -17.55
CA CYS A 225 -6.68 -17.58 -16.70
C CYS A 225 -7.30 -16.88 -15.48
N ALA A 226 -6.52 -16.06 -14.78
CA ALA A 226 -7.00 -15.34 -13.62
C ALA A 226 -8.08 -14.31 -14.01
N ALA A 227 -7.89 -13.55 -15.09
CA ALA A 227 -8.85 -12.56 -15.57
C ALA A 227 -10.16 -13.21 -15.98
N SER A 228 -10.13 -14.33 -16.70
CA SER A 228 -11.34 -15.07 -17.10
C SER A 228 -12.10 -15.58 -15.87
N PHE A 229 -11.38 -16.17 -14.90
CA PHE A 229 -11.98 -16.66 -13.67
C PHE A 229 -12.58 -15.53 -12.82
N ILE A 230 -11.86 -14.42 -12.67
CA ILE A 230 -12.34 -13.25 -11.92
C ILE A 230 -13.51 -12.58 -12.61
N ASN A 231 -13.48 -12.45 -13.93
CA ASN A 231 -14.62 -11.89 -14.68
C ASN A 231 -15.87 -12.76 -14.56
N TYR A 232 -15.71 -14.07 -14.45
CA TYR A 232 -16.82 -14.99 -14.17
C TYR A 232 -17.40 -14.79 -12.77
N LEU A 233 -16.54 -14.69 -11.74
CA LEU A 233 -16.98 -14.52 -10.34
C LEU A 233 -17.40 -13.08 -10.01
N TYR A 234 -16.70 -12.11 -10.55
CA TYR A 234 -16.81 -10.69 -10.23
C TYR A 234 -16.88 -9.82 -11.51
N PRO A 235 -17.99 -9.83 -12.24
CA PRO A 235 -18.08 -9.20 -13.57
C PRO A 235 -17.71 -7.71 -13.59
N ALA A 236 -18.02 -6.97 -12.53
CA ALA A 236 -17.72 -5.54 -12.43
C ALA A 236 -16.29 -5.24 -11.95
N PHE A 237 -15.50 -6.24 -11.55
CA PHE A 237 -14.17 -6.01 -10.97
C PHE A 237 -13.25 -5.17 -11.88
N PHE A 238 -13.09 -5.56 -13.14
CA PHE A 238 -12.20 -4.83 -14.05
C PHE A 238 -12.70 -3.43 -14.37
N SER A 239 -14.01 -3.25 -14.49
CA SER A 239 -14.62 -1.93 -14.69
C SER A 239 -14.33 -1.01 -13.49
N ILE A 240 -14.43 -1.52 -12.27
CA ILE A 240 -14.16 -0.75 -11.07
C ILE A 240 -12.66 -0.52 -10.88
N ALA A 241 -11.88 -1.59 -10.93
CA ALA A 241 -10.47 -1.57 -10.53
C ALA A 241 -9.52 -0.95 -11.56
N ILE A 242 -9.87 -0.99 -12.85
CA ILE A 242 -9.03 -0.46 -13.95
C ILE A 242 -9.58 0.88 -14.43
N VAL A 243 -10.87 0.94 -14.78
CA VAL A 243 -11.47 2.12 -15.41
C VAL A 243 -11.36 3.32 -14.48
N HIS A 244 -11.62 3.13 -13.20
CA HIS A 244 -11.47 4.18 -12.20
C HIS A 244 -10.06 4.80 -12.23
N HIS A 245 -9.00 3.99 -12.20
CA HIS A 245 -7.62 4.50 -12.20
C HIS A 245 -7.22 5.19 -13.52
N LEU A 246 -7.85 4.82 -14.63
CA LEU A 246 -7.64 5.48 -15.92
C LEU A 246 -8.43 6.79 -16.04
N ALA A 247 -9.59 6.85 -15.42
CA ALA A 247 -10.49 8.02 -15.47
C ALA A 247 -10.03 9.18 -14.57
N ILE A 248 -9.31 8.89 -13.49
CA ILE A 248 -8.72 9.92 -12.62
C ILE A 248 -7.47 10.49 -13.29
N ALA A 249 -7.66 11.38 -14.24
CA ALA A 249 -6.59 11.87 -15.12
C ALA A 249 -6.12 13.29 -14.82
N SER A 250 -6.28 13.82 -13.61
CA SER A 250 -5.66 15.10 -13.26
C SER A 250 -4.16 14.88 -13.01
N HIS A 251 -3.35 15.39 -13.94
CA HIS A 251 -1.89 15.31 -13.85
C HIS A 251 -1.33 16.69 -13.57
N SER A 252 -0.81 16.88 -12.37
CA SER A 252 -0.19 18.14 -11.95
C SER A 252 1.32 17.99 -11.77
N LEU A 253 2.10 18.69 -12.62
CA LEU A 253 3.54 18.76 -12.47
C LEU A 253 3.93 19.45 -11.15
N SER A 254 3.18 20.45 -10.71
CA SER A 254 3.41 21.13 -9.44
C SER A 254 3.23 20.17 -8.26
N HIS A 255 2.23 19.29 -8.32
CA HIS A 255 2.03 18.24 -7.32
C HIS A 255 3.23 17.27 -7.28
N LEU A 256 3.71 16.81 -8.45
CA LEU A 256 4.91 15.98 -8.54
C LEU A 256 6.13 16.64 -7.90
N ILE A 257 6.41 17.92 -8.25
CA ILE A 257 7.56 18.67 -7.71
C ILE A 257 7.45 18.77 -6.18
N LYS A 258 6.27 19.08 -5.66
CA LYS A 258 6.01 19.13 -4.22
C LYS A 258 6.26 17.78 -3.55
N GLN A 259 5.76 16.68 -4.14
CA GLN A 259 5.99 15.32 -3.63
C GLN A 259 7.48 14.94 -3.66
N LEU A 260 8.19 15.25 -4.74
CA LEU A 260 9.63 14.97 -4.85
C LEU A 260 10.45 15.80 -3.88
N ALA A 261 10.12 17.09 -3.66
CA ALA A 261 10.80 17.94 -2.69
C ALA A 261 10.66 17.42 -1.27
N VAL A 262 9.42 17.13 -0.87
CA VAL A 262 9.13 16.56 0.46
C VAL A 262 9.80 15.20 0.61
N THR A 263 9.68 14.31 -0.37
CA THR A 263 10.29 12.98 -0.34
C THR A 263 11.82 13.06 -0.38
N GLY A 264 12.36 13.96 -1.19
CA GLY A 264 13.80 14.17 -1.28
C GLY A 264 14.41 14.54 0.08
N LEU A 265 13.76 15.43 0.82
CA LEU A 265 14.17 15.76 2.20
C LEU A 265 14.17 14.54 3.11
N PHE A 266 13.14 13.69 3.01
CA PHE A 266 13.00 12.51 3.87
C PHE A 266 13.97 11.37 3.51
N TYR A 267 14.27 11.15 2.23
CA TYR A 267 15.05 9.98 1.75
C TYR A 267 16.40 10.33 1.15
N PHE A 268 16.73 11.61 1.09
CA PHE A 268 18.02 12.07 0.54
C PHE A 268 19.22 11.31 1.12
N PRO A 269 19.32 11.04 2.44
CA PRO A 269 20.45 10.29 2.98
C PRO A 269 20.56 8.89 2.38
N LEU A 270 19.45 8.15 2.28
CA LEU A 270 19.46 6.80 1.72
C LEU A 270 19.75 6.80 0.21
N LEU A 271 19.21 7.77 -0.52
CA LEU A 271 19.51 7.97 -1.94
C LEU A 271 20.98 8.29 -2.17
N LEU A 272 21.57 9.17 -1.36
CA LEU A 272 22.99 9.51 -1.41
C LEU A 272 23.87 8.27 -1.17
N LEU A 273 23.52 7.44 -0.18
CA LEU A 273 24.21 6.19 0.11
C LEU A 273 24.12 5.22 -1.07
N PHE A 274 22.94 5.12 -1.68
CA PHE A 274 22.73 4.34 -2.91
C PHE A 274 23.64 4.84 -4.04
N LEU A 275 23.64 6.15 -4.33
CA LEU A 275 24.47 6.73 -5.37
C LEU A 275 25.97 6.49 -5.10
N LEU A 276 26.40 6.56 -3.85
CA LEU A 276 27.76 6.26 -3.44
C LEU A 276 28.13 4.81 -3.75
N VAL A 277 27.26 3.86 -3.46
CA VAL A 277 27.44 2.42 -3.77
C VAL A 277 27.48 2.21 -5.27
N VAL A 278 26.55 2.81 -6.02
CA VAL A 278 26.49 2.73 -7.49
C VAL A 278 27.76 3.32 -8.12
N TYR A 279 28.16 4.52 -7.70
CA TYR A 279 29.38 5.17 -8.19
C TYR A 279 30.61 4.28 -8.01
N ASN A 280 30.80 3.72 -6.81
CA ASN A 280 31.95 2.82 -6.54
C ASN A 280 31.89 1.52 -7.33
N ARG A 281 30.68 0.99 -7.59
CA ARG A 281 30.51 -0.16 -8.47
C ARG A 281 30.94 0.16 -9.90
N TYR A 282 30.47 1.26 -10.47
CA TYR A 282 30.80 1.66 -11.85
C TYR A 282 32.25 2.13 -12.01
N LYS A 283 32.82 2.84 -11.05
CA LYS A 283 34.24 3.22 -11.08
C LYS A 283 35.16 2.00 -11.17
N ASN A 284 34.80 0.89 -10.52
CA ASN A 284 35.55 -0.35 -10.59
C ASN A 284 35.33 -1.14 -11.90
N ILE A 285 34.24 -0.85 -12.63
CA ILE A 285 33.87 -1.49 -13.90
C ILE A 285 34.34 -0.69 -15.11
N SER A 286 34.44 0.64 -15.03
CA SER A 286 34.73 1.55 -16.15
C SER A 286 36.11 1.37 -16.79
N GLY A 287 36.99 0.53 -16.20
CA GLY A 287 38.21 0.07 -16.87
C GLY A 287 38.01 -1.12 -17.83
N LYS A 288 36.79 -1.70 -17.93
CA LYS A 288 36.55 -2.97 -18.65
C LYS A 288 35.24 -3.07 -19.45
N ILE A 289 34.42 -2.04 -19.53
CA ILE A 289 33.23 -2.11 -20.38
C ILE A 289 33.61 -1.72 -21.81
N ILE A 290 34.17 -2.64 -22.55
CA ILE A 290 33.90 -2.73 -23.98
C ILE A 290 32.59 -3.49 -24.06
N ILE A 291 31.49 -2.76 -24.30
CA ILE A 291 30.22 -3.36 -24.69
C ILE A 291 30.45 -3.94 -26.08
N SER A 292 30.94 -5.16 -26.15
CA SER A 292 30.94 -5.93 -27.38
C SER A 292 29.50 -6.35 -27.63
N PHE A 293 28.74 -5.51 -28.30
CA PHE A 293 27.54 -5.92 -29.03
C PHE A 293 27.96 -6.82 -30.18
N ASN A 294 28.44 -8.01 -29.87
CA ASN A 294 28.62 -9.06 -30.86
C ASN A 294 27.26 -9.63 -31.21
N LEU A 295 26.63 -8.99 -32.19
CA LEU A 295 25.32 -9.36 -32.76
C LEU A 295 25.35 -10.63 -33.63
N GLY A 296 26.42 -11.42 -33.57
CA GLY A 296 26.43 -12.57 -34.43
C GLY A 296 27.56 -13.55 -34.24
N LYS A 297 27.47 -14.50 -33.33
CA LYS A 297 27.99 -15.86 -33.63
C LYS A 297 27.60 -16.96 -32.63
N ASP A 298 27.13 -16.67 -31.41
CA ASP A 298 26.67 -17.77 -30.52
C ASP A 298 25.31 -17.43 -29.91
N ARG A 299 24.25 -18.07 -30.42
CA ARG A 299 22.87 -17.91 -29.93
C ARG A 299 22.65 -18.36 -28.47
N ASN A 300 23.62 -19.01 -27.85
CA ASN A 300 23.54 -19.59 -26.49
C ASN A 300 24.50 -18.98 -25.48
N SER A 301 25.37 -18.04 -25.87
CA SER A 301 26.23 -17.38 -24.88
C SER A 301 25.43 -16.33 -24.09
N PRO A 302 25.57 -16.24 -22.75
CA PRO A 302 24.96 -15.16 -21.99
C PRO A 302 25.48 -13.83 -22.51
N LEU A 303 24.54 -12.89 -22.80
CA LEU A 303 24.83 -11.57 -23.37
C LEU A 303 25.85 -10.76 -22.55
N ILE A 304 25.98 -11.05 -21.27
CA ILE A 304 26.91 -10.40 -20.32
C ILE A 304 27.36 -11.47 -19.31
N LYS A 305 28.62 -11.46 -18.90
CA LYS A 305 29.07 -12.34 -17.81
C LYS A 305 28.24 -12.07 -16.54
N LEU A 306 27.87 -13.11 -15.81
CA LEU A 306 27.01 -13.03 -14.62
C LEU A 306 27.52 -12.04 -13.57
N SER A 307 28.85 -11.85 -13.49
CA SER A 307 29.52 -10.89 -12.60
C SER A 307 29.36 -9.41 -13.02
N GLU A 308 28.97 -9.17 -14.27
CA GLU A 308 28.83 -7.85 -14.88
C GLU A 308 27.36 -7.44 -15.01
N MET A 309 26.43 -8.38 -14.76
CA MET A 309 24.99 -8.10 -14.84
C MET A 309 24.57 -7.10 -13.77
N PRO A 310 23.69 -6.14 -14.13
CA PRO A 310 23.08 -5.28 -13.13
C PRO A 310 22.24 -6.12 -12.16
N ASP A 311 22.31 -5.81 -10.87
CA ASP A 311 21.48 -6.47 -9.87
C ASP A 311 19.99 -6.16 -10.10
N ILE A 312 19.12 -7.14 -9.88
CA ILE A 312 17.66 -6.97 -10.08
C ILE A 312 17.10 -5.83 -9.21
N TYR A 313 17.65 -5.62 -8.01
CA TYR A 313 17.23 -4.52 -7.13
C TYR A 313 17.69 -3.16 -7.67
N ALA A 314 18.87 -3.08 -8.31
CA ALA A 314 19.31 -1.85 -8.98
C ALA A 314 18.39 -1.51 -10.17
N ILE A 315 18.02 -2.52 -10.97
CA ILE A 315 17.05 -2.37 -12.06
C ILE A 315 15.71 -1.89 -11.48
N SER A 316 15.26 -2.50 -10.38
CA SER A 316 14.00 -2.12 -9.72
C SER A 316 14.02 -0.68 -9.23
N VAL A 317 15.12 -0.20 -8.64
CA VAL A 317 15.28 1.20 -8.23
C VAL A 317 15.08 2.14 -9.41
N CYS A 318 15.71 1.88 -10.56
CA CYS A 318 15.56 2.70 -11.76
C CYS A 318 14.13 2.68 -12.30
N VAL A 319 13.56 1.49 -12.46
CA VAL A 319 12.18 1.31 -12.99
C VAL A 319 11.15 1.98 -12.08
N TYR A 320 11.24 1.73 -10.78
CA TYR A 320 10.27 2.28 -9.84
C TYR A 320 10.39 3.79 -9.70
N PHE A 321 11.59 4.35 -9.82
CA PHE A 321 11.77 5.80 -9.87
C PHE A 321 11.01 6.42 -11.04
N ILE A 322 11.12 5.85 -12.25
CA ILE A 322 10.39 6.33 -13.43
C ILE A 322 8.87 6.23 -13.21
N VAL A 323 8.41 5.11 -12.66
CA VAL A 323 6.98 4.90 -12.38
C VAL A 323 6.45 5.88 -11.34
N ILE A 324 7.24 6.16 -10.30
CA ILE A 324 6.89 7.12 -9.26
C ILE A 324 6.75 8.54 -9.84
N LEU A 325 7.61 8.93 -10.79
CA LEU A 325 7.47 10.21 -11.48
C LEU A 325 6.09 10.33 -12.15
N ARG A 326 5.59 9.26 -12.74
CA ARG A 326 4.26 9.25 -13.38
C ARG A 326 3.12 9.20 -12.37
N LEU A 327 3.21 8.30 -11.38
CA LEU A 327 2.19 8.16 -10.34
C LEU A 327 2.12 9.37 -9.42
N GLY A 328 3.25 10.02 -9.14
CA GLY A 328 3.33 11.20 -8.29
C GLY A 328 2.71 12.48 -8.90
N MET A 329 2.43 12.49 -10.21
CA MET A 329 1.68 13.57 -10.86
C MET A 329 0.19 13.55 -10.52
N HIS A 330 -0.30 12.45 -9.98
CA HIS A 330 -1.71 12.27 -9.69
C HIS A 330 -2.10 13.01 -8.40
N GLU A 331 -3.10 13.88 -8.45
CA GLU A 331 -3.68 14.49 -7.25
C GLU A 331 -4.30 13.39 -6.38
N GLY A 332 -3.89 13.32 -5.11
CA GLY A 332 -4.23 12.20 -4.21
C GLY A 332 -3.17 11.10 -4.16
N ALA A 333 -2.17 11.10 -5.05
CA ALA A 333 -0.98 10.28 -4.88
C ALA A 333 -0.07 10.93 -3.84
N TYR A 334 -0.19 10.48 -2.61
CA TYR A 334 0.74 10.85 -1.55
C TYR A 334 2.07 10.07 -1.71
N MET A 335 3.06 10.41 -0.89
CA MET A 335 4.37 9.74 -0.81
C MET A 335 4.30 8.20 -0.67
N THR A 336 3.12 7.64 -0.47
CA THR A 336 2.84 6.21 -0.26
C THR A 336 3.47 5.32 -1.34
N TYR A 337 3.44 5.73 -2.61
CA TYR A 337 4.06 4.94 -3.70
C TYR A 337 5.57 4.87 -3.59
N ILE A 338 6.22 5.95 -3.18
CA ILE A 338 7.66 6.02 -2.98
C ILE A 338 8.07 5.04 -1.89
N TYR A 339 7.35 5.05 -0.79
CA TYR A 339 7.62 4.18 0.34
C TYR A 339 7.44 2.70 0.02
N GLN A 340 6.40 2.38 -0.71
CA GLN A 340 6.03 1.00 -0.98
C GLN A 340 6.85 0.38 -2.10
N LEU A 341 7.09 1.12 -3.17
CA LEU A 341 7.80 0.60 -4.33
C LEU A 341 9.31 0.80 -4.22
N PHE A 342 9.77 1.98 -3.81
CA PHE A 342 11.14 2.42 -3.99
C PHE A 342 12.04 2.13 -2.78
N ILE A 343 11.62 2.52 -1.59
CA ILE A 343 12.47 2.48 -0.40
C ILE A 343 12.92 1.06 0.00
N PRO A 344 12.05 0.04 0.01
CA PRO A 344 12.50 -1.31 0.35
C PRO A 344 13.58 -1.85 -0.59
N VAL A 345 13.42 -1.64 -1.91
CA VAL A 345 14.42 -2.11 -2.89
C VAL A 345 15.71 -1.32 -2.81
N LEU A 346 15.64 0.00 -2.52
CA LEU A 346 16.78 0.87 -2.32
C LEU A 346 17.61 0.43 -1.11
N ALA A 347 16.95 0.14 0.03
CA ALA A 347 17.59 -0.34 1.25
C ALA A 347 18.26 -1.70 1.03
N ILE A 348 17.56 -2.65 0.40
CA ILE A 348 18.12 -3.97 0.08
C ILE A 348 19.36 -3.82 -0.80
N TYR A 349 19.28 -3.05 -1.89
CA TYR A 349 20.42 -2.88 -2.80
C TYR A 349 21.61 -2.23 -2.11
N THR A 350 21.38 -1.15 -1.36
CA THR A 350 22.43 -0.41 -0.67
C THR A 350 23.20 -1.30 0.30
N LEU A 351 22.50 -2.06 1.13
CA LEU A 351 23.11 -2.94 2.13
C LEU A 351 23.67 -4.23 1.54
N SER A 352 23.04 -4.82 0.53
CA SER A 352 23.54 -6.03 -0.12
C SER A 352 24.79 -5.77 -0.96
N SER A 353 25.00 -4.56 -1.41
CA SER A 353 26.14 -4.16 -2.23
C SER A 353 27.27 -3.49 -1.45
N ILE A 354 27.17 -3.45 -0.11
CA ILE A 354 28.13 -2.73 0.74
C ILE A 354 29.57 -3.27 0.63
N ASP A 355 29.73 -4.55 0.35
CA ASP A 355 31.05 -5.17 0.21
C ASP A 355 31.80 -4.78 -1.07
N ILE A 356 31.10 -4.13 -2.02
CA ILE A 356 31.72 -3.52 -3.19
C ILE A 356 32.60 -2.33 -2.78
N LEU A 357 32.31 -1.71 -1.64
CA LEU A 357 33.09 -0.64 -1.07
C LEU A 357 34.37 -1.22 -0.47
N LYS A 358 35.51 -1.13 -1.19
CA LYS A 358 36.79 -1.69 -0.77
C LYS A 358 37.39 -1.02 0.47
N LYS A 359 36.99 0.25 0.75
CA LYS A 359 37.52 1.04 1.88
C LYS A 359 36.61 0.89 3.10
N ASP A 360 37.13 0.39 4.22
CA ASP A 360 36.37 0.23 5.46
C ASP A 360 35.78 1.55 5.97
N LYS A 361 36.48 2.67 5.82
CA LYS A 361 35.94 3.99 6.14
C LYS A 361 34.63 4.28 5.38
N LEU A 362 34.55 3.90 4.10
CA LEU A 362 33.38 4.13 3.27
C LEU A 362 32.22 3.21 3.66
N LYS A 363 32.51 1.94 4.01
CA LYS A 363 31.52 1.00 4.57
C LYS A 363 30.93 1.56 5.85
N ASN A 364 31.77 2.07 6.74
CA ASN A 364 31.33 2.66 8.00
C ASN A 364 30.45 3.90 7.77
N VAL A 365 30.77 4.76 6.81
CA VAL A 365 29.92 5.90 6.43
C VAL A 365 28.54 5.44 5.98
N VAL A 366 28.47 4.42 5.11
CA VAL A 366 27.17 3.87 4.66
C VAL A 366 26.39 3.30 5.84
N LEU A 367 27.01 2.53 6.70
CA LEU A 367 26.35 1.92 7.86
C LEU A 367 25.83 2.98 8.85
N ILE A 368 26.68 3.93 9.23
CA ILE A 368 26.30 5.02 10.14
C ILE A 368 25.20 5.89 9.52
N GLY A 369 25.35 6.24 8.24
CA GLY A 369 24.33 7.01 7.51
C GLY A 369 22.98 6.29 7.44
N THR A 370 22.99 4.97 7.28
CA THR A 370 21.79 4.15 7.28
C THR A 370 21.11 4.13 8.67
N VAL A 371 21.90 4.06 9.75
CA VAL A 371 21.41 4.14 11.14
C VAL A 371 20.83 5.53 11.40
N LEU A 372 21.52 6.61 11.02
CA LEU A 372 21.05 7.99 11.20
C LEU A 372 19.75 8.25 10.42
N PHE A 373 19.64 7.72 9.21
CA PHE A 373 18.41 7.75 8.42
C PHE A 373 17.24 7.08 9.17
N SER A 374 17.49 5.94 9.79
CA SER A 374 16.48 5.23 10.57
C SER A 374 16.09 6.00 11.84
N LEU A 375 17.05 6.63 12.53
CA LEU A 375 16.79 7.50 13.69
C LEU A 375 15.89 8.68 13.32
N TYR A 376 16.13 9.31 12.18
CA TYR A 376 15.28 10.38 11.68
C TYR A 376 13.84 9.91 11.46
N HIS A 377 13.66 8.73 10.84
CA HIS A 377 12.33 8.15 10.66
C HIS A 377 11.66 7.78 11.99
N ILE A 378 12.41 7.33 12.99
CA ILE A 378 11.89 7.10 14.34
C ILE A 378 11.38 8.39 14.96
N GLY A 379 12.09 9.51 14.78
CA GLY A 379 11.64 10.80 15.27
C GLY A 379 10.26 11.21 14.72
N LEU A 380 10.05 10.98 13.42
CA LEU A 380 8.73 11.16 12.79
C LEU A 380 7.67 10.20 13.34
N PHE A 381 8.08 8.99 13.60
CA PHE A 381 7.26 7.90 14.07
C PHE A 381 6.77 8.07 15.50
N ILE A 382 7.63 8.51 16.40
CA ILE A 382 7.29 8.77 17.81
C ILE A 382 6.24 9.89 17.93
N ASN A 383 6.22 10.84 17.02
CA ASN A 383 5.26 11.94 17.04
C ASN A 383 3.86 11.51 16.57
N ILE A 384 3.72 10.43 15.81
CA ILE A 384 2.42 9.95 15.30
C ILE A 384 1.51 9.44 16.44
N PRO A 385 1.96 8.59 17.39
CA PRO A 385 1.12 8.12 18.50
C PRO A 385 0.89 9.16 19.61
N ARG A 386 1.76 10.17 19.78
CA ARG A 386 1.53 11.26 20.73
C ARG A 386 0.32 12.10 20.40
N GLU A 387 -0.13 12.05 19.16
CA GLU A 387 -1.29 12.83 18.72
C GLU A 387 -2.63 12.12 19.01
N MET A 388 -2.64 10.84 19.39
CA MET A 388 -3.82 10.17 19.97
C MET A 388 -3.84 10.34 21.48
N ASN A 389 -3.92 11.58 21.93
CA ASN A 389 -3.99 11.91 23.35
C ASN A 389 -5.44 11.77 23.90
N ASP A 390 -5.60 11.95 25.20
CA ASP A 390 -6.90 11.87 25.89
C ASP A 390 -7.98 12.76 25.26
N ARG A 391 -7.60 13.87 24.64
CA ARG A 391 -8.49 14.76 23.93
C ARG A 391 -9.14 14.10 22.72
N GLU A 392 -8.37 13.42 21.90
CA GLU A 392 -8.89 12.73 20.70
C GLU A 392 -9.84 11.61 21.08
N LYS A 393 -9.48 10.86 22.11
CA LYS A 393 -10.35 9.83 22.68
C LYS A 393 -11.68 10.44 23.14
N SER A 394 -11.64 11.57 23.85
CA SER A 394 -12.86 12.27 24.29
C SER A 394 -13.70 12.81 23.13
N GLU A 395 -13.07 13.25 22.03
CA GLU A 395 -13.76 13.70 20.82
C GLU A 395 -14.49 12.52 20.14
N TRP A 396 -13.85 11.36 20.01
CA TRP A 396 -14.49 10.14 19.51
C TRP A 396 -15.64 9.66 20.40
N GLU A 397 -15.47 9.65 21.73
CA GLU A 397 -16.50 9.27 22.68
C GLU A 397 -17.69 10.24 22.64
N SER A 398 -17.42 11.54 22.49
CA SER A 398 -18.46 12.55 22.32
C SER A 398 -19.28 12.32 21.05
N LEU A 399 -18.59 12.01 19.94
CA LEU A 399 -19.27 11.70 18.68
C LEU A 399 -20.13 10.44 18.79
N TYR A 400 -19.61 9.39 19.41
CA TYR A 400 -20.39 8.15 19.60
C TYR A 400 -21.64 8.36 20.47
N LYS A 401 -21.56 9.21 21.51
CA LYS A 401 -22.75 9.59 22.31
C LYS A 401 -23.81 10.28 21.48
N ILE A 402 -23.39 11.19 20.56
CA ILE A 402 -24.33 11.85 19.64
C ILE A 402 -25.00 10.84 18.71
N LEU A 403 -24.22 9.91 18.17
CA LEU A 403 -24.73 8.86 17.28
C LEU A 403 -25.68 7.90 18.00
N ASP A 404 -25.38 7.51 19.24
CA ASP A 404 -26.23 6.65 20.05
C ASP A 404 -27.60 7.32 20.33
N ALA A 405 -27.62 8.62 20.54
CA ALA A 405 -28.85 9.37 20.72
C ALA A 405 -29.70 9.47 19.44
N ASP A 406 -29.09 9.36 18.28
CA ASP A 406 -29.75 9.45 16.98
C ASP A 406 -30.08 8.09 16.34
N LYS A 407 -29.53 7.00 16.89
CA LYS A 407 -29.69 5.65 16.36
C LYS A 407 -31.15 5.25 16.12
N THR A 408 -32.03 5.60 17.05
CA THR A 408 -33.47 5.30 16.95
C THR A 408 -34.25 6.27 16.06
N LYS A 409 -33.63 7.35 15.60
CA LYS A 409 -34.25 8.40 14.78
C LYS A 409 -34.08 8.18 13.27
N GLY A 410 -33.52 7.06 12.83
CA GLY A 410 -33.28 6.80 11.40
C GLY A 410 -32.08 7.57 10.86
N VAL A 411 -30.99 7.65 11.62
CA VAL A 411 -29.75 8.29 11.21
C VAL A 411 -29.16 7.62 9.97
N GLN A 412 -28.70 8.41 9.01
CA GLN A 412 -27.93 7.94 7.86
C GLN A 412 -26.50 8.49 7.92
N ILE A 413 -25.53 7.58 7.80
CA ILE A 413 -24.10 7.86 7.96
C ILE A 413 -23.41 7.82 6.60
N TYR A 414 -22.86 8.97 6.19
CA TYR A 414 -22.11 9.18 4.95
C TYR A 414 -20.62 9.46 5.20
N SER A 415 -20.13 9.19 6.39
CA SER A 415 -18.72 9.32 6.74
C SER A 415 -18.05 7.95 6.77
N PRO A 416 -16.98 7.72 5.99
CA PRO A 416 -16.21 6.47 6.04
C PRO A 416 -15.55 6.25 7.40
N LEU A 417 -15.28 7.30 8.15
CA LEU A 417 -14.70 7.20 9.51
C LEU A 417 -15.62 6.49 10.50
N LEU A 418 -16.91 6.46 10.22
CA LEU A 418 -17.93 5.89 11.09
C LEU A 418 -18.44 4.53 10.62
N ALA A 419 -17.85 3.94 9.58
CA ALA A 419 -18.31 2.66 9.07
C ALA A 419 -18.29 1.57 10.14
N LYS A 420 -17.27 1.51 11.00
CA LYS A 420 -17.23 0.55 12.12
C LYS A 420 -18.37 0.77 13.10
N TYR A 421 -18.63 2.01 13.52
CA TYR A 421 -19.76 2.34 14.38
C TYR A 421 -21.09 1.90 13.74
N ALA A 422 -21.27 2.19 12.46
CA ALA A 422 -22.47 1.79 11.73
C ALA A 422 -22.65 0.26 11.74
N TRP A 423 -21.61 -0.51 11.53
CA TRP A 423 -21.67 -1.96 11.56
C TRP A 423 -21.99 -2.52 12.94
N ASP A 424 -21.28 -2.06 13.97
CA ASP A 424 -21.46 -2.52 15.33
C ASP A 424 -22.92 -2.28 15.81
N ASN A 425 -23.57 -1.28 15.20
CA ASN A 425 -24.95 -0.88 15.50
C ASN A 425 -25.97 -1.29 14.43
N GLN A 426 -25.59 -2.10 13.44
CA GLN A 426 -26.46 -2.59 12.36
C GLN A 426 -27.09 -1.45 11.53
N LEU A 427 -26.41 -0.31 11.44
CA LEU A 427 -26.81 0.83 10.62
C LEU A 427 -26.25 0.67 9.19
N PRO A 428 -26.94 1.21 8.17
CA PRO A 428 -26.43 1.19 6.81
C PRO A 428 -25.21 2.09 6.66
N VAL A 429 -24.18 1.58 5.95
CA VAL A 429 -23.02 2.37 5.54
C VAL A 429 -23.26 2.88 4.13
N TRP A 430 -23.32 4.20 3.95
CA TRP A 430 -23.61 4.82 2.66
C TRP A 430 -22.37 5.39 1.95
N ASN A 431 -21.25 5.47 2.63
CA ASN A 431 -19.97 5.88 2.07
C ASN A 431 -18.84 5.14 2.78
N ASN A 432 -18.10 4.34 2.03
CA ASN A 432 -16.93 3.61 2.52
C ASN A 432 -15.61 4.33 2.20
N GLY A 433 -15.65 5.60 1.80
CA GLY A 433 -14.48 6.39 1.41
C GLY A 433 -14.01 6.17 -0.03
N GLN A 434 -14.74 5.37 -0.81
CA GLN A 434 -14.45 5.12 -2.23
C GLN A 434 -15.66 5.34 -3.14
N THR A 435 -16.83 5.55 -2.57
CA THR A 435 -18.08 5.79 -3.31
C THR A 435 -18.01 7.03 -4.21
N GLU A 436 -17.25 8.05 -3.81
CA GLU A 436 -17.03 9.28 -4.57
C GLU A 436 -16.41 9.03 -5.94
N TYR A 437 -15.58 7.99 -6.05
CA TYR A 437 -14.88 7.65 -7.28
C TYR A 437 -15.81 7.11 -8.38
N ILE A 438 -17.04 6.76 -8.07
CA ILE A 438 -18.03 6.29 -9.06
C ILE A 438 -18.33 7.39 -10.09
N SER A 439 -18.34 8.65 -9.66
CA SER A 439 -18.57 9.79 -10.57
C SER A 439 -17.52 9.90 -11.67
N THR A 440 -16.31 9.41 -11.42
CA THR A 440 -15.22 9.41 -12.43
C THR A 440 -15.48 8.46 -13.59
N LEU A 441 -16.28 7.42 -13.39
CA LEU A 441 -16.65 6.47 -14.45
C LEU A 441 -17.57 7.10 -15.51
N GLN A 442 -18.30 8.17 -15.16
CA GLN A 442 -19.24 8.86 -16.06
C GLN A 442 -18.55 9.64 -17.19
N ASN A 443 -17.26 9.99 -17.02
CA ASN A 443 -16.57 10.93 -17.92
C ASN A 443 -15.74 10.27 -19.02
N SER A 444 -15.76 8.93 -19.16
CA SER A 444 -14.87 8.22 -20.05
C SER A 444 -15.61 7.46 -21.15
N SER A 445 -15.96 8.14 -22.25
CA SER A 445 -16.65 7.51 -23.40
C SER A 445 -15.86 6.38 -24.07
N VAL A 446 -14.53 6.51 -24.20
CA VAL A 446 -13.67 5.49 -24.84
C VAL A 446 -13.60 4.21 -24.00
N ILE A 447 -13.56 4.35 -22.69
CA ILE A 447 -13.37 3.23 -21.76
C ILE A 447 -14.68 2.45 -21.61
N SER A 448 -15.82 3.10 -21.73
CA SER A 448 -17.14 2.47 -21.64
C SER A 448 -17.43 1.47 -22.77
N HIS A 449 -16.78 1.62 -23.93
CA HIS A 449 -16.87 0.62 -25.02
C HIS A 449 -16.09 -0.65 -24.70
N ILE A 450 -14.96 -0.54 -23.99
CA ILE A 450 -14.13 -1.70 -23.62
C ILE A 450 -14.70 -2.41 -22.38
N PHE A 451 -15.31 -1.65 -21.48
CA PHE A 451 -15.86 -2.14 -20.21
C PHE A 451 -17.35 -1.78 -20.08
N PRO A 452 -18.28 -2.55 -20.67
CA PRO A 452 -19.72 -2.23 -20.69
C PRO A 452 -20.34 -2.13 -19.29
N GLU A 453 -19.81 -2.86 -18.30
CA GLU A 453 -20.27 -2.77 -16.92
C GLU A 453 -20.01 -1.38 -16.29
N ALA A 454 -19.00 -0.65 -16.75
CA ALA A 454 -18.72 0.71 -16.27
C ALA A 454 -19.88 1.66 -16.54
N ASN A 455 -20.54 1.55 -17.69
CA ASN A 455 -21.74 2.35 -18.01
C ASN A 455 -22.92 1.99 -17.11
N LYS A 456 -23.16 0.70 -16.86
CA LYS A 456 -24.24 0.26 -15.97
C LYS A 456 -24.02 0.79 -14.55
N ILE A 457 -22.78 0.72 -14.05
CA ILE A 457 -22.40 1.26 -12.74
C ILE A 457 -22.65 2.78 -12.68
N ALA A 458 -22.20 3.51 -13.72
CA ALA A 458 -22.35 4.96 -13.78
C ALA A 458 -23.83 5.39 -13.81
N LEU A 459 -24.67 4.72 -14.61
CA LEU A 459 -26.11 4.97 -14.67
C LEU A 459 -26.79 4.69 -13.33
N LYS A 460 -26.49 3.54 -12.72
CA LYS A 460 -27.05 3.17 -11.43
C LYS A 460 -26.64 4.13 -10.32
N ASN A 461 -25.39 4.60 -10.33
CA ASN A 461 -24.94 5.62 -9.38
C ASN A 461 -25.70 6.93 -9.56
N ARG A 462 -25.93 7.37 -10.81
CA ARG A 462 -26.71 8.57 -11.09
C ARG A 462 -28.13 8.44 -10.56
N ASP A 463 -28.79 7.32 -10.83
CA ASP A 463 -30.16 7.09 -10.39
C ASP A 463 -30.26 7.05 -8.85
N TRP A 464 -29.28 6.42 -8.20
CA TRP A 464 -29.18 6.43 -6.74
C TRP A 464 -28.94 7.83 -6.18
N GLN A 465 -28.06 8.64 -6.78
CA GLN A 465 -27.84 10.02 -6.36
C GLN A 465 -29.10 10.88 -6.53
N LEU A 466 -29.84 10.72 -7.62
CA LEU A 466 -31.11 11.41 -7.83
C LEU A 466 -32.16 11.03 -6.77
N GLN A 467 -32.30 9.76 -6.45
CA GLN A 467 -33.18 9.29 -5.37
C GLN A 467 -32.76 9.86 -4.01
N LEU A 468 -31.46 9.83 -3.70
CA LEU A 468 -30.93 10.40 -2.47
C LEU A 468 -31.19 11.91 -2.38
N HIS A 469 -30.94 12.65 -3.45
CA HIS A 469 -31.22 14.09 -3.51
C HIS A 469 -32.72 14.37 -3.29
N GLN A 470 -33.59 13.54 -3.87
CA GLN A 470 -35.06 13.67 -3.65
C GLN A 470 -35.40 13.39 -2.19
N GLN A 471 -34.90 12.33 -1.59
CA GLN A 471 -35.13 12.03 -0.18
C GLN A 471 -34.65 13.14 0.76
N ILE A 472 -33.51 13.74 0.48
CA ILE A 472 -32.98 14.88 1.24
C ILE A 472 -33.87 16.08 1.06
N SER A 473 -34.25 16.44 -0.18
CA SER A 473 -35.07 17.61 -0.48
C SER A 473 -36.50 17.52 0.07
N THR A 474 -37.00 16.30 0.30
CA THR A 474 -38.31 16.02 0.89
C THR A 474 -38.25 15.75 2.40
N PHE A 475 -37.12 15.93 3.04
CA PHE A 475 -36.88 15.69 4.46
C PHE A 475 -37.20 14.24 4.94
N GLN A 476 -37.12 13.28 4.06
CA GLN A 476 -37.33 11.88 4.41
C GLN A 476 -36.21 11.30 5.29
N ILE A 477 -35.05 11.94 5.33
CA ILE A 477 -33.92 11.56 6.17
C ILE A 477 -33.86 12.50 7.37
N PRO A 478 -34.22 12.03 8.57
CA PRO A 478 -34.33 12.90 9.74
C PRO A 478 -32.99 13.39 10.29
N VAL A 479 -31.94 12.55 10.18
CA VAL A 479 -30.58 12.91 10.64
C VAL A 479 -29.56 12.41 9.63
N ILE A 480 -28.67 13.31 9.22
CA ILE A 480 -27.59 13.03 8.27
C ILE A 480 -26.25 13.29 8.98
N ILE A 481 -25.36 12.34 8.92
CA ILE A 481 -23.98 12.48 9.41
C ILE A 481 -23.03 12.46 8.22
N THR A 482 -22.28 13.55 8.06
CA THR A 482 -21.27 13.68 6.99
C THR A 482 -19.92 14.08 7.57
N ASP A 483 -18.89 14.04 6.77
CA ASP A 483 -17.60 14.68 7.07
C ASP A 483 -17.14 15.53 5.89
N ASN A 484 -15.98 16.16 6.03
CA ASN A 484 -15.39 16.99 4.99
C ASN A 484 -14.89 16.22 3.75
N LEU A 485 -14.94 14.88 3.78
CA LEU A 485 -14.67 13.99 2.63
C LEU A 485 -15.96 13.47 1.98
N SER A 486 -17.12 13.74 2.56
CA SER A 486 -18.38 13.24 2.03
C SER A 486 -18.72 13.91 0.69
N PHE A 487 -19.26 13.13 -0.25
CA PHE A 487 -19.82 13.67 -1.50
C PHE A 487 -21.06 14.54 -1.26
N LEU A 488 -21.74 14.40 -0.11
CA LEU A 488 -22.79 15.31 0.32
C LEU A 488 -22.16 16.58 0.91
N THR A 489 -22.03 17.59 0.06
CA THR A 489 -21.40 18.86 0.47
C THR A 489 -22.26 19.64 1.45
N SER A 490 -21.62 20.39 2.34
CA SER A 490 -22.31 21.29 3.27
C SER A 490 -23.16 22.35 2.56
N SER A 491 -22.75 22.80 1.37
CA SER A 491 -23.52 23.74 0.55
C SER A 491 -24.83 23.12 0.05
N PHE A 492 -24.78 21.88 -0.44
CA PHE A 492 -25.96 21.16 -0.89
C PHE A 492 -26.96 20.93 0.25
N LEU A 493 -26.51 20.46 1.41
CA LEU A 493 -27.38 20.20 2.55
C LEU A 493 -28.04 21.47 3.08
N LYS A 494 -27.31 22.60 3.13
CA LYS A 494 -27.88 23.90 3.49
C LYS A 494 -28.93 24.35 2.50
N GLN A 495 -28.69 24.21 1.19
CA GLN A 495 -29.67 24.54 0.14
C GLN A 495 -30.93 23.67 0.23
N ALA A 496 -30.75 22.38 0.63
CA ALA A 496 -31.85 21.45 0.86
C ALA A 496 -32.63 21.72 2.18
N GLY A 497 -32.24 22.72 2.97
CA GLY A 497 -32.95 23.12 4.19
C GLY A 497 -32.49 22.36 5.45
N TYR A 498 -31.28 21.77 5.44
CA TYR A 498 -30.67 21.15 6.63
C TYR A 498 -29.75 22.13 7.35
N CYS A 499 -29.78 22.05 8.68
CA CYS A 499 -28.95 22.85 9.58
C CYS A 499 -27.93 21.98 10.32
N ILE A 500 -26.72 22.50 10.49
CA ILE A 500 -25.72 21.88 11.38
C ILE A 500 -26.17 22.10 12.81
N THR A 501 -26.27 21.01 13.59
CA THR A 501 -26.54 21.07 15.02
C THR A 501 -25.33 20.78 15.86
N ASP A 502 -24.44 19.94 15.36
CA ASP A 502 -23.23 19.55 16.05
C ASP A 502 -22.09 19.38 15.04
N SER A 503 -20.87 19.61 15.49
CA SER A 503 -19.66 19.32 14.72
C SER A 503 -18.54 18.84 15.65
N VAL A 504 -17.87 17.79 15.28
CA VAL A 504 -16.74 17.21 16.01
C VAL A 504 -15.54 17.12 15.09
N SER A 505 -14.42 17.70 15.49
CA SER A 505 -13.16 17.61 14.76
C SER A 505 -12.37 16.40 15.25
N LEU A 506 -12.10 15.48 14.35
CA LEU A 506 -11.40 14.22 14.62
C LEU A 506 -10.04 14.22 13.94
N LYS A 507 -9.07 13.58 14.58
CA LYS A 507 -7.84 13.16 13.91
C LYS A 507 -7.89 11.65 13.68
N ALA A 508 -7.43 11.20 12.52
CA ALA A 508 -7.28 9.79 12.20
C ALA A 508 -5.82 9.54 11.80
N GLY A 509 -5.00 9.19 12.78
CA GLY A 509 -3.60 8.86 12.58
C GLY A 509 -2.79 9.97 11.89
N THR A 510 -2.22 9.66 10.71
CA THR A 510 -1.39 10.58 9.92
C THR A 510 -2.18 11.52 9.00
N THR A 511 -3.49 11.40 8.98
CA THR A 511 -4.36 12.17 8.07
C THR A 511 -4.72 13.54 8.65
N PRO A 512 -5.05 14.53 7.80
CA PRO A 512 -5.48 15.83 8.27
C PRO A 512 -6.75 15.75 9.12
N ASN A 513 -7.00 16.77 9.92
CA ASN A 513 -8.19 16.83 10.76
C ASN A 513 -9.47 16.63 9.93
N TYR A 514 -10.29 15.71 10.36
CA TYR A 514 -11.63 15.52 9.80
C TYR A 514 -12.63 16.21 10.70
N THR A 515 -13.59 16.90 10.10
CA THR A 515 -14.73 17.44 10.83
C THR A 515 -15.97 16.65 10.44
N VAL A 516 -16.56 15.99 11.42
CA VAL A 516 -17.84 15.31 11.27
C VAL A 516 -18.95 16.26 11.65
N TYR A 517 -19.98 16.34 10.80
CA TYR A 517 -21.13 17.23 10.94
C TYR A 517 -22.39 16.41 11.13
N ARG A 518 -23.21 16.82 12.08
CA ARG A 518 -24.59 16.36 12.27
C ARG A 518 -25.56 17.36 11.68
N TRP A 519 -26.44 16.89 10.81
CA TRP A 519 -27.42 17.69 10.09
C TRP A 519 -28.83 17.22 10.41
N ILE A 520 -29.74 18.17 10.66
CA ILE A 520 -31.17 17.92 10.81
C ILE A 520 -31.95 18.94 9.96
N PRO A 521 -33.19 18.66 9.55
CA PRO A 521 -34.04 19.67 8.91
C PRO A 521 -34.18 20.92 9.78
N CYS A 522 -33.97 22.11 9.20
CA CYS A 522 -34.01 23.36 9.95
C CYS A 522 -35.38 23.64 10.60
N GLN A 523 -36.45 23.07 10.03
CA GLN A 523 -37.83 23.23 10.52
C GLN A 523 -38.09 22.49 11.84
N VAL A 524 -37.21 21.56 12.26
CA VAL A 524 -37.36 20.80 13.51
C VAL A 524 -36.76 21.55 14.72
N ARG A 525 -36.27 22.76 14.53
CA ARG A 525 -35.61 23.55 15.59
C ARG A 525 -36.57 24.30 16.54
N ASN A 526 -37.89 24.13 16.39
CA ASN A 526 -38.89 24.75 17.27
C ASN A 526 -39.36 23.83 18.39
#